data_39d66a4a4695430021d26033c6a8dc8e
#
_entry.id   39d66a4a4695430021d26033c6a8dc8e
#
_cell.length_a   1.000
_cell.length_b   1.000
_cell.length_c   1.000
_cell.angle_alpha   90.00
_cell.angle_beta   90.00
_cell.angle_gamma   90.00
#
_symmetry.space_group_name_H-M   'P 1'
#
loop_
_entity.id
_entity.type
_entity.pdbx_description
1 polymer ?
#
loop_
_entity_poly.entity_id
_entity_poly.type
_entity_poly.pdbx_seq_one_letter_code
_entity_poly.pdbx_strand_id
1 'polypeptide(L)'
;ISMVARLFSFYYLSKIYEPKYVAEKKNEFTLLHFIKEMKQTNYGLFVIYTSLMNFAVYIAAPFFAVYMLKDLNFGYLDYTLVIVASSVSSFLAMTYWGRLSDKFGNKKIITVTGLLVPFVPLIWALVTRTYQIIILEVFSGFIWAGFNLCTSNFIFDNTEKQKRAKGFAYFNLFNSI
;
A
#
# COMPACT_ATOMS: atom_id res chain seq x y z
N ILE A 1 -16.48 9.27 22.57
CA ILE A 1 -15.98 7.89 22.27
C ILE A 1 -14.54 7.94 21.77
N SER A 2 -14.19 8.76 20.75
CA SER A 2 -12.83 8.82 20.18
C SER A 2 -11.74 9.25 21.18
N MET A 3 -12.05 10.20 22.07
CA MET A 3 -11.11 10.68 23.09
C MET A 3 -10.79 9.60 24.13
N VAL A 4 -11.79 8.87 24.59
CA VAL A 4 -11.62 7.75 25.53
C VAL A 4 -10.75 6.65 24.91
N ALA A 5 -11.02 6.25 23.66
CA ALA A 5 -10.21 5.27 22.95
C ALA A 5 -8.74 5.71 22.81
N ARG A 6 -8.47 6.99 22.56
CA ARG A 6 -7.10 7.53 22.50
C ARG A 6 -6.39 7.52 23.87
N LEU A 7 -7.10 7.78 24.95
CA LEU A 7 -6.52 7.70 26.31
C LEU A 7 -6.16 6.26 26.66
N PHE A 8 -7.01 5.29 26.33
CA PHE A 8 -6.68 3.87 26.47
C PHE A 8 -5.45 3.47 25.64
N SER A 9 -5.42 3.89 24.38
CA SER A 9 -4.27 3.63 23.51
C SER A 9 -2.98 4.23 24.06
N PHE A 10 -3.02 5.48 24.56
CA PHE A 10 -1.87 6.14 25.20
C PHE A 10 -1.39 5.38 26.46
N TYR A 11 -2.33 4.94 27.30
CA TYR A 11 -1.99 4.15 28.50
C TYR A 11 -1.25 2.86 28.16
N TYR A 12 -1.70 2.11 27.13
CA TYR A 12 -1.00 0.89 26.70
C TYR A 12 0.33 1.20 26.00
N LEU A 13 0.41 2.25 25.21
CA LEU A 13 1.65 2.71 24.60
C LEU A 13 2.73 3.06 25.66
N SER A 14 2.34 3.70 26.75
CA SER A 14 3.29 4.06 27.83
C SER A 14 3.86 2.85 28.59
N LYS A 15 3.23 1.68 28.45
CA LYS A 15 3.70 0.41 29.04
C LYS A 15 4.61 -0.42 28.13
N ILE A 16 4.74 -0.02 26.85
CA ILE A 16 5.59 -0.75 25.90
C ILE A 16 7.05 -0.54 26.31
N TYR A 17 7.76 -1.65 26.49
CA TYR A 17 9.20 -1.61 26.71
C TYR A 17 9.90 -1.24 25.40
N GLU A 18 10.59 -0.11 25.40
CA GLU A 18 11.42 0.32 24.28
C GLU A 18 12.89 -0.05 24.59
N PRO A 19 13.48 -1.01 23.85
CA PRO A 19 14.88 -1.35 24.01
C PRO A 19 15.76 -0.16 23.64
N LYS A 20 16.80 0.11 24.44
CA LYS A 20 17.75 1.19 24.19
C LYS A 20 18.37 1.03 22.81
N TYR A 21 18.10 1.98 21.93
CA TYR A 21 18.71 2.02 20.60
C TYR A 21 20.20 2.39 20.73
N VAL A 22 21.08 1.45 20.40
CA VAL A 22 22.51 1.70 20.30
C VAL A 22 22.79 2.10 18.85
N ALA A 23 22.97 3.40 18.61
CA ALA A 23 23.34 3.90 17.30
C ALA A 23 24.78 3.50 16.96
N GLU A 24 24.97 2.54 16.08
CA GLU A 24 26.29 2.31 15.48
C GLU A 24 26.66 3.47 14.55
N LYS A 25 27.69 4.22 14.95
CA LYS A 25 28.20 5.40 14.25
C LYS A 25 28.70 5.15 12.81
N LYS A 26 28.74 3.91 12.33
CA LYS A 26 29.54 3.51 11.17
C LYS A 26 28.82 3.36 9.83
N ASN A 27 27.50 3.53 9.77
CA ASN A 27 26.80 3.40 8.48
C ASN A 27 25.81 4.55 8.29
N GLU A 28 26.28 5.64 7.72
CA GLU A 28 25.43 6.74 7.25
C GLU A 28 24.66 6.30 5.99
N PHE A 29 23.55 5.61 6.18
CA PHE A 29 22.55 5.41 5.12
C PHE A 29 21.88 6.77 4.87
N THR A 30 22.60 7.62 4.14
CA THR A 30 22.17 8.98 3.80
C THR A 30 21.29 8.95 2.57
N LEU A 31 20.30 9.85 2.47
CA LEU A 31 19.41 9.95 1.31
C LEU A 31 20.19 10.10 -0.02
N LEU A 32 21.23 10.91 -0.04
CA LEU A 32 22.06 11.10 -1.23
C LEU A 32 22.77 9.81 -1.65
N HIS A 33 23.26 9.02 -0.70
CA HIS A 33 23.87 7.73 -0.98
C HIS A 33 22.84 6.75 -1.53
N PHE A 34 21.66 6.71 -0.91
CA PHE A 34 20.54 5.89 -1.39
C PHE A 34 20.14 6.24 -2.83
N ILE A 35 20.01 7.53 -3.16
CA ILE A 35 19.65 7.96 -4.53
C ILE A 35 20.72 7.54 -5.55
N LYS A 36 22.01 7.64 -5.21
CA LYS A 36 23.11 7.23 -6.11
C LYS A 36 23.09 5.72 -6.39
N GLU A 37 22.76 4.92 -5.37
CA GLU A 37 22.77 3.46 -5.48
C GLU A 37 21.39 2.86 -5.84
N MET A 38 20.36 3.71 -5.98
CA MET A 38 18.98 3.27 -6.18
C MET A 38 18.81 2.34 -7.39
N LYS A 39 19.55 2.59 -8.48
CA LYS A 39 19.52 1.76 -9.70
C LYS A 39 20.32 0.45 -9.58
N GLN A 40 21.19 0.33 -8.58
CA GLN A 40 22.11 -0.80 -8.44
C GLN A 40 21.65 -1.80 -7.36
N THR A 41 20.72 -1.39 -6.49
CA THR A 41 20.24 -2.22 -5.41
C THR A 41 18.83 -2.75 -5.69
N ASN A 42 18.54 -4.00 -5.28
CA ASN A 42 17.20 -4.58 -5.40
C ASN A 42 16.15 -3.72 -4.68
N TYR A 43 16.50 -3.18 -3.53
CA TYR A 43 15.63 -2.29 -2.76
C TYR A 43 15.36 -0.97 -3.50
N GLY A 44 16.39 -0.37 -4.10
CA GLY A 44 16.23 0.85 -4.88
C GLY A 44 15.36 0.67 -6.13
N LEU A 45 15.58 -0.42 -6.88
CA LEU A 45 14.72 -0.77 -8.03
C LEU A 45 13.27 -0.98 -7.63
N PHE A 46 13.05 -1.62 -6.48
CA PHE A 46 11.71 -1.79 -5.91
C PHE A 46 11.06 -0.44 -5.57
N VAL A 47 11.80 0.49 -4.94
CA VAL A 47 11.30 1.84 -4.62
C VAL A 47 10.94 2.60 -5.90
N ILE A 48 11.77 2.55 -6.95
CA ILE A 48 11.47 3.16 -8.26
C ILE A 48 10.17 2.58 -8.83
N TYR A 49 10.04 1.26 -8.85
CA TYR A 49 8.87 0.58 -9.39
C TYR A 49 7.58 1.00 -8.65
N THR A 50 7.59 0.94 -7.31
CA THR A 50 6.42 1.29 -6.51
C THR A 50 6.06 2.77 -6.60
N SER A 51 7.08 3.65 -6.67
CA SER A 51 6.85 5.10 -6.83
C SER A 51 6.20 5.43 -8.17
N LEU A 52 6.67 4.85 -9.27
CA LEU A 52 6.05 5.04 -10.59
C LEU A 52 4.61 4.50 -10.62
N MET A 53 4.38 3.36 -9.98
CA MET A 53 3.05 2.76 -9.85
C MET A 53 2.10 3.69 -9.08
N ASN A 54 2.51 4.13 -7.88
CA ASN A 54 1.72 5.02 -7.04
C ASN A 54 1.50 6.38 -7.70
N PHE A 55 2.49 6.93 -8.37
CA PHE A 55 2.34 8.17 -9.13
C PHE A 55 1.23 8.05 -10.18
N ALA A 56 1.23 6.99 -10.98
CA ALA A 56 0.19 6.73 -11.97
C ALA A 56 -1.20 6.59 -11.32
N VAL A 57 -1.28 5.88 -10.19
CA VAL A 57 -2.54 5.68 -9.45
C VAL A 57 -3.04 6.99 -8.85
N TYR A 58 -2.19 7.81 -8.24
CA TYR A 58 -2.60 9.07 -7.61
C TYR A 58 -3.07 10.12 -8.62
N ILE A 59 -2.55 10.09 -9.85
CA ILE A 59 -3.10 10.91 -10.94
C ILE A 59 -4.54 10.47 -11.28
N ALA A 60 -4.80 9.17 -11.32
CA ALA A 60 -6.10 8.62 -11.73
C ALA A 60 -7.15 8.65 -10.60
N ALA A 61 -6.74 8.45 -9.36
CA ALA A 61 -7.65 8.22 -8.22
C ALA A 61 -8.73 9.30 -8.02
N PRO A 62 -8.45 10.62 -8.10
CA PRO A 62 -9.47 11.65 -7.94
C PRO A 62 -10.57 11.57 -9.00
N PHE A 63 -10.24 11.13 -10.21
CA PHE A 63 -11.20 11.06 -11.31
C PHE A 63 -12.27 9.99 -11.10
N PHE A 64 -11.96 8.88 -10.42
CA PHE A 64 -12.94 7.85 -10.12
C PHE A 64 -14.07 8.35 -9.21
N ALA A 65 -13.75 9.15 -8.19
CA ALA A 65 -14.77 9.74 -7.32
C ALA A 65 -15.65 10.72 -8.08
N VAL A 66 -15.06 11.57 -8.92
CA VAL A 66 -15.80 12.51 -9.77
C VAL A 66 -16.69 11.76 -10.76
N TYR A 67 -16.19 10.74 -11.41
CA TYR A 67 -16.92 9.90 -12.35
C TYR A 67 -18.15 9.25 -11.70
N MET A 68 -17.98 8.62 -10.52
CA MET A 68 -19.12 8.05 -9.79
C MET A 68 -20.19 9.07 -9.45
N LEU A 69 -19.79 10.21 -8.89
CA LEU A 69 -20.75 11.19 -8.37
C LEU A 69 -21.36 12.07 -9.46
N LYS A 70 -20.61 12.45 -10.51
CA LYS A 70 -21.09 13.37 -11.55
C LYS A 70 -21.61 12.67 -12.78
N ASP A 71 -20.85 11.71 -13.32
CA ASP A 71 -21.20 11.09 -14.59
C ASP A 71 -22.19 9.94 -14.43
N LEU A 72 -22.01 9.13 -13.36
CA LEU A 72 -22.91 8.03 -13.06
C LEU A 72 -24.06 8.43 -12.14
N ASN A 73 -24.05 9.66 -11.59
CA ASN A 73 -25.06 10.19 -10.66
C ASN A 73 -25.30 9.26 -9.45
N PHE A 74 -24.25 8.65 -8.92
CA PHE A 74 -24.36 7.80 -7.73
C PHE A 74 -24.76 8.61 -6.50
N GLY A 75 -25.73 8.09 -5.76
CA GLY A 75 -26.03 8.60 -4.42
C GLY A 75 -24.90 8.32 -3.45
N TYR A 76 -24.88 9.03 -2.32
CA TYR A 76 -23.89 8.79 -1.26
C TYR A 76 -23.89 7.36 -0.75
N LEU A 77 -25.04 6.67 -0.79
CA LEU A 77 -25.16 5.28 -0.39
C LEU A 77 -24.42 4.36 -1.36
N ASP A 78 -24.64 4.52 -2.68
CA ASP A 78 -23.93 3.73 -3.70
C ASP A 78 -22.42 3.93 -3.61
N TYR A 79 -21.98 5.18 -3.50
CA TYR A 79 -20.57 5.54 -3.31
C TYR A 79 -19.97 4.87 -2.07
N THR A 80 -20.68 4.92 -0.95
CA THR A 80 -20.23 4.30 0.30
C THR A 80 -20.15 2.78 0.16
N LEU A 81 -21.14 2.14 -0.48
CA LEU A 81 -21.13 0.69 -0.72
C LEU A 81 -19.92 0.25 -1.55
N VAL A 82 -19.57 1.02 -2.57
CA VAL A 82 -18.40 0.76 -3.42
C VAL A 82 -17.11 0.77 -2.60
N ILE A 83 -16.91 1.80 -1.76
CA ILE A 83 -15.71 1.92 -0.90
C ILE A 83 -15.67 0.81 0.16
N VAL A 84 -16.81 0.50 0.79
CA VAL A 84 -16.91 -0.56 1.79
C VAL A 84 -16.60 -1.92 1.17
N ALA A 85 -17.10 -2.19 -0.03
CA ALA A 85 -16.84 -3.44 -0.75
C ALA A 85 -15.33 -3.66 -0.99
N SER A 86 -14.62 -2.63 -1.45
CA SER A 86 -13.15 -2.67 -1.62
C SER A 86 -12.43 -2.92 -0.29
N SER A 87 -12.83 -2.20 0.76
CA SER A 87 -12.21 -2.32 2.10
C SER A 87 -12.41 -3.70 2.72
N VAL A 88 -13.63 -4.24 2.65
CA VAL A 88 -13.95 -5.58 3.15
C VAL A 88 -13.18 -6.65 2.37
N SER A 89 -13.15 -6.52 1.04
CA SER A 89 -12.37 -7.43 0.19
C SER A 89 -10.90 -7.42 0.57
N SER A 90 -10.32 -6.23 0.74
CA SER A 90 -8.91 -6.08 1.16
C SER A 90 -8.63 -6.75 2.49
N PHE A 91 -9.50 -6.54 3.47
CA PHE A 91 -9.35 -7.15 4.80
C PHE A 91 -9.36 -8.68 4.74
N LEU A 92 -10.32 -9.26 4.04
CA LEU A 92 -10.44 -10.71 3.88
C LEU A 92 -9.27 -11.31 3.08
N ALA A 93 -8.80 -10.58 2.06
CA ALA A 93 -7.72 -11.02 1.20
C ALA A 93 -6.35 -11.03 1.88
N MET A 94 -6.12 -10.23 2.93
CA MET A 94 -4.81 -10.14 3.61
C MET A 94 -4.31 -11.51 4.09
N THR A 95 -5.18 -12.32 4.69
CA THR A 95 -4.80 -13.66 5.18
C THR A 95 -4.42 -14.60 4.03
N TYR A 96 -5.15 -14.50 2.91
CA TYR A 96 -4.86 -15.30 1.72
C TYR A 96 -3.50 -14.91 1.12
N TRP A 97 -3.26 -13.63 0.91
CA TRP A 97 -1.99 -13.13 0.38
C TRP A 97 -0.81 -13.36 1.32
N GLY A 98 -1.02 -13.30 2.65
CA GLY A 98 -0.01 -13.68 3.62
C GLY A 98 0.49 -15.10 3.43
N ARG A 99 -0.42 -16.07 3.34
CA ARG A 99 -0.07 -17.48 3.09
C ARG A 99 0.64 -17.69 1.74
N LEU A 100 0.20 -16.95 0.71
CA LEU A 100 0.87 -17.05 -0.60
C LEU A 100 2.27 -16.43 -0.57
N SER A 101 2.45 -15.32 0.14
CA SER A 101 3.76 -14.68 0.27
C SER A 101 4.75 -15.55 1.04
N ASP A 102 4.30 -16.27 2.07
CA ASP A 102 5.12 -17.23 2.80
C ASP A 102 5.57 -18.40 1.90
N LYS A 103 4.71 -18.82 0.98
CA LYS A 103 5.00 -19.94 0.07
C LYS A 103 5.83 -19.55 -1.15
N PHE A 104 5.57 -18.41 -1.76
CA PHE A 104 6.12 -18.03 -3.07
C PHE A 104 7.08 -16.82 -3.00
N GLY A 105 7.18 -16.17 -1.85
CA GLY A 105 8.00 -14.98 -1.62
C GLY A 105 7.29 -13.68 -2.02
N ASN A 106 7.60 -12.60 -1.28
CA ASN A 106 7.00 -11.28 -1.44
C ASN A 106 7.16 -10.70 -2.86
N LYS A 107 8.35 -10.83 -3.45
CA LYS A 107 8.64 -10.31 -4.81
C LYS A 107 7.67 -10.86 -5.86
N LYS A 108 7.37 -12.17 -5.81
CA LYS A 108 6.49 -12.81 -6.80
C LYS A 108 5.06 -12.30 -6.69
N ILE A 109 4.57 -12.13 -5.46
CA ILE A 109 3.24 -11.59 -5.21
C ILE A 109 3.13 -10.14 -5.68
N ILE A 110 4.12 -9.29 -5.36
CA ILE A 110 4.18 -7.89 -5.85
C ILE A 110 4.14 -7.85 -7.38
N THR A 111 4.88 -8.76 -8.05
CA THR A 111 4.90 -8.80 -9.51
C THR A 111 3.53 -9.17 -10.07
N VAL A 112 2.88 -10.20 -9.53
CA VAL A 112 1.56 -10.64 -9.99
C VAL A 112 0.49 -9.58 -9.73
N THR A 113 0.41 -9.09 -8.50
CA THR A 113 -0.57 -8.05 -8.13
C THR A 113 -0.32 -6.75 -8.86
N GLY A 114 0.94 -6.31 -8.97
CA GLY A 114 1.30 -5.12 -9.72
C GLY A 114 1.03 -5.20 -11.22
N LEU A 115 1.09 -6.39 -11.82
CA LEU A 115 0.64 -6.60 -13.20
C LEU A 115 -0.88 -6.49 -13.34
N LEU A 116 -1.64 -6.84 -12.29
CA LEU A 116 -3.11 -6.79 -12.31
C LEU A 116 -3.65 -5.38 -12.04
N VAL A 117 -2.94 -4.51 -11.30
CA VAL A 117 -3.39 -3.14 -10.98
C VAL A 117 -3.80 -2.33 -12.23
N PRO A 118 -3.04 -2.30 -13.34
CA PRO A 118 -3.41 -1.52 -14.53
C PRO A 118 -4.73 -1.96 -15.19
N PHE A 119 -5.17 -3.20 -14.98
CA PHE A 119 -6.45 -3.66 -15.53
C PHE A 119 -7.65 -3.05 -14.81
N VAL A 120 -7.51 -2.62 -13.56
CA VAL A 120 -8.60 -2.00 -12.81
C VAL A 120 -9.12 -0.74 -13.51
N PRO A 121 -8.31 0.29 -13.83
CA PRO A 121 -8.78 1.47 -14.54
C PRO A 121 -9.28 1.16 -15.96
N LEU A 122 -8.74 0.15 -16.65
CA LEU A 122 -9.23 -0.26 -17.95
C LEU A 122 -10.66 -0.81 -17.88
N ILE A 123 -10.96 -1.62 -16.87
CA ILE A 123 -12.31 -2.16 -16.66
C ILE A 123 -13.24 -1.04 -16.19
N TRP A 124 -12.76 -0.06 -15.38
CA TRP A 124 -13.53 1.12 -14.99
C TRP A 124 -14.12 1.87 -16.19
N ALA A 125 -13.38 1.97 -17.30
CA ALA A 125 -13.85 2.63 -18.53
C ALA A 125 -15.02 1.89 -19.21
N LEU A 126 -15.27 0.64 -18.87
CA LEU A 126 -16.28 -0.22 -19.51
C LEU A 126 -17.53 -0.41 -18.63
N VAL A 127 -17.47 -0.09 -17.34
CA VAL A 127 -18.55 -0.35 -16.38
C VAL A 127 -19.31 0.94 -16.06
N THR A 128 -20.64 0.86 -16.05
CA THR A 128 -21.52 2.01 -15.80
C THR A 128 -22.59 1.74 -14.76
N ARG A 129 -22.77 0.48 -14.33
CA ARG A 129 -23.78 0.07 -13.37
C ARG A 129 -23.19 -0.10 -11.98
N THR A 130 -23.91 0.32 -10.94
CA THR A 130 -23.46 0.22 -9.53
C THR A 130 -22.96 -1.17 -9.17
N TYR A 131 -23.69 -2.23 -9.52
CA TYR A 131 -23.29 -3.60 -9.18
C TYR A 131 -21.99 -4.04 -9.87
N GLN A 132 -21.76 -3.58 -11.11
CA GLN A 132 -20.52 -3.87 -11.86
C GLN A 132 -19.32 -3.22 -11.17
N ILE A 133 -19.47 -1.98 -10.71
CA ILE A 133 -18.44 -1.23 -9.99
C ILE A 133 -18.17 -1.87 -8.63
N ILE A 134 -19.19 -2.33 -7.91
CA ILE A 134 -18.99 -3.06 -6.65
C ILE A 134 -18.15 -4.32 -6.87
N ILE A 135 -18.47 -5.12 -7.91
CA ILE A 135 -17.69 -6.32 -8.25
C ILE A 135 -16.24 -5.96 -8.60
N LEU A 136 -16.06 -4.91 -9.39
CA LEU A 136 -14.73 -4.42 -9.77
C LEU A 136 -13.93 -3.94 -8.53
N GLU A 137 -14.58 -3.24 -7.60
CA GLU A 137 -13.92 -2.79 -6.38
C GLU A 137 -13.61 -3.93 -5.39
N VAL A 138 -14.41 -4.98 -5.35
CA VAL A 138 -14.04 -6.23 -4.65
C VAL A 138 -12.75 -6.81 -5.24
N PHE A 139 -12.66 -6.87 -6.56
CA PHE A 139 -11.46 -7.35 -7.26
C PHE A 139 -10.26 -6.42 -7.03
N SER A 140 -10.46 -5.11 -7.12
CA SER A 140 -9.46 -4.07 -6.84
C SER A 140 -8.92 -4.21 -5.41
N GLY A 141 -9.81 -4.28 -4.42
CA GLY A 141 -9.44 -4.46 -3.01
C GLY A 141 -8.64 -5.74 -2.76
N PHE A 142 -8.99 -6.84 -3.44
CA PHE A 142 -8.25 -8.09 -3.37
C PHE A 142 -6.81 -7.92 -3.89
N ILE A 143 -6.61 -7.28 -5.04
CA ILE A 143 -5.29 -7.04 -5.64
C ILE A 143 -4.45 -6.12 -4.75
N TRP A 144 -5.03 -4.98 -4.31
CA TRP A 144 -4.33 -4.01 -3.49
C TRP A 144 -3.91 -4.56 -2.12
N ALA A 145 -4.69 -5.45 -1.53
CA ALA A 145 -4.31 -6.13 -0.29
C ALA A 145 -2.99 -6.90 -0.45
N GLY A 146 -2.85 -7.68 -1.52
CA GLY A 146 -1.62 -8.42 -1.82
C GLY A 146 -0.44 -7.50 -2.11
N PHE A 147 -0.67 -6.47 -2.93
CA PHE A 147 0.37 -5.50 -3.28
C PHE A 147 0.91 -4.78 -2.03
N ASN A 148 0.04 -4.22 -1.20
CA ASN A 148 0.42 -3.44 -0.01
C ASN A 148 1.06 -4.31 1.08
N LEU A 149 0.51 -5.50 1.36
CA LEU A 149 1.06 -6.42 2.33
C LEU A 149 2.48 -6.84 1.95
N CYS A 150 2.65 -7.32 0.72
CA CYS A 150 3.94 -7.80 0.26
C CYS A 150 4.96 -6.68 0.03
N THR A 151 4.51 -5.47 -0.31
CA THR A 151 5.35 -4.27 -0.36
C THR A 151 5.95 -3.98 1.01
N SER A 152 5.14 -3.98 2.06
CA SER A 152 5.62 -3.78 3.44
C SER A 152 6.60 -4.86 3.86
N ASN A 153 6.26 -6.13 3.61
CA ASN A 153 7.13 -7.26 3.94
C ASN A 153 8.46 -7.21 3.17
N PHE A 154 8.43 -6.83 1.88
CA PHE A 154 9.63 -6.73 1.05
C PHE A 154 10.62 -5.68 1.59
N ILE A 155 10.12 -4.57 2.15
CA ILE A 155 10.98 -3.57 2.82
C ILE A 155 11.70 -4.21 4.02
N PHE A 156 10.98 -4.99 4.85
CA PHE A 156 11.58 -5.67 6.00
C PHE A 156 12.63 -6.70 5.59
N ASP A 157 12.38 -7.43 4.49
CA ASP A 157 13.28 -8.48 4.00
C ASP A 157 14.58 -7.92 3.40
N ASN A 158 14.50 -6.74 2.78
CA ASN A 158 15.62 -6.14 2.03
C ASN A 158 16.33 -5.02 2.78
N THR A 159 15.96 -4.73 4.02
CA THR A 159 16.61 -3.72 4.85
C THR A 159 17.14 -4.32 6.15
N GLU A 160 18.41 -4.01 6.47
CA GLU A 160 19.02 -4.38 7.75
C GLU A 160 18.21 -3.80 8.92
N LYS A 161 18.12 -4.51 10.03
CA LYS A 161 17.32 -4.10 11.21
C LYS A 161 17.58 -2.66 11.65
N GLN A 162 18.84 -2.23 11.62
CA GLN A 162 19.27 -0.88 12.02
C GLN A 162 18.88 0.22 11.00
N LYS A 163 18.70 -0.15 9.73
CA LYS A 163 18.37 0.78 8.63
C LYS A 163 16.90 0.78 8.26
N ARG A 164 16.07 -0.10 8.85
CA ARG A 164 14.64 -0.25 8.51
C ARG A 164 13.84 1.03 8.62
N ALA A 165 14.03 1.78 9.71
CA ALA A 165 13.34 3.06 9.90
C ALA A 165 13.65 4.06 8.78
N LYS A 166 14.93 4.18 8.39
CA LYS A 166 15.37 5.03 7.27
C LYS A 166 14.87 4.47 5.94
N GLY A 167 14.88 3.15 5.75
CA GLY A 167 14.31 2.48 4.58
C GLY A 167 12.85 2.85 4.39
N PHE A 168 12.01 2.66 5.42
CA PHE A 168 10.61 3.08 5.36
C PHE A 168 10.43 4.59 5.11
N ALA A 169 11.26 5.42 5.73
CA ALA A 169 11.21 6.87 5.51
C ALA A 169 11.49 7.24 4.04
N TYR A 170 12.52 6.64 3.45
CA TYR A 170 12.85 6.87 2.04
C TYR A 170 11.78 6.29 1.11
N PHE A 171 11.30 5.09 1.39
CA PHE A 171 10.17 4.51 0.66
C PHE A 171 8.97 5.45 0.66
N ASN A 172 8.53 5.93 1.83
CA ASN A 172 7.41 6.85 1.93
C ASN A 172 7.67 8.18 1.22
N LEU A 173 8.88 8.73 1.32
CA LEU A 173 9.26 9.97 0.63
C LEU A 173 9.03 9.86 -0.88
N PHE A 174 9.47 8.76 -1.50
CA PHE A 174 9.34 8.56 -2.95
C PHE A 174 7.93 8.14 -3.39
N ASN A 175 7.15 7.53 -2.50
CA ASN A 175 5.80 7.07 -2.81
C ASN A 175 4.69 8.07 -2.43
N SER A 176 5.03 9.21 -1.80
CA SER A 176 4.07 10.27 -1.45
C SER A 176 4.05 11.44 -2.46
N ILE A 177 4.89 11.36 -3.49
CA ILE A 177 4.96 12.33 -4.58
C ILE A 177 4.03 11.90 -5.70
#